data_50e47d93985c9d2fc1cb6895d964b606
#
_entry.id   50e47d93985c9d2fc1cb6895d964b606
#
_cell.length_a   1.000
_cell.length_b   1.000
_cell.length_c   1.000
_cell.angle_alpha   90.00
_cell.angle_beta   90.00
_cell.angle_gamma   90.00
#
_symmetry.space_group_name_H-M   'P 1'
#
loop_
_entity.id
_entity.type
_entity.pdbx_description
1 polymer ?
#
loop_
_entity_poly.entity_id
_entity_poly.type
_entity_poly.pdbx_seq_one_letter_code
_entity_poly.pdbx_strand_id
1 'polypeptide(L)'
;MHMQHPFNRNILFLHIAVMLFGLSGVIGQFVEISSVMVALGRVISSSLLLFLIAIAKKDTLKLSSKKDYGLIILTGIVMAVHWTTFFQSIQVSSVAIGTITFSTFPLFLTFFEPLIFHEKLRRQNIFTAVTLMIGVIITIPEF
;
A
#
# COMPACT_ATOMS: atom_id res chain seq x y z
N MET A 1 -10.76 -28.39 26.45
CA MET A 1 -9.44 -27.99 25.92
C MET A 1 -9.59 -26.58 25.38
N HIS A 2 -9.38 -25.55 26.25
CA HIS A 2 -9.49 -24.15 25.87
C HIS A 2 -8.25 -23.76 25.05
N MET A 3 -8.38 -23.69 23.73
CA MET A 3 -7.39 -22.99 22.91
C MET A 3 -7.56 -21.49 23.13
N GLN A 4 -6.86 -20.94 24.11
CA GLN A 4 -6.64 -19.52 24.17
C GLN A 4 -5.68 -19.18 23.02
N HIS A 5 -6.21 -18.67 21.92
CA HIS A 5 -5.38 -18.03 20.90
C HIS A 5 -4.74 -16.79 21.56
N PRO A 6 -3.42 -16.77 21.79
CA PRO A 6 -2.79 -15.57 22.31
C PRO A 6 -3.09 -14.43 21.34
N PHE A 7 -3.60 -13.32 21.86
CA PHE A 7 -3.87 -12.11 21.08
C PHE A 7 -2.59 -11.74 20.33
N ASN A 8 -2.63 -11.91 19.01
CA ASN A 8 -1.45 -11.72 18.19
C ASN A 8 -1.22 -10.22 17.98
N ARG A 9 -0.28 -9.64 18.73
CA ARG A 9 0.10 -8.23 18.64
C ARG A 9 0.37 -7.78 17.22
N ASN A 10 0.89 -8.66 16.36
CA ASN A 10 1.18 -8.36 14.97
C ASN A 10 -0.11 -8.12 14.18
N ILE A 11 -1.19 -8.85 14.48
CA ILE A 11 -2.51 -8.64 13.86
C ILE A 11 -3.08 -7.30 14.29
N LEU A 12 -2.95 -6.92 15.56
CA LEU A 12 -3.37 -5.59 16.03
C LEU A 12 -2.63 -4.46 15.30
N PHE A 13 -1.30 -4.56 15.20
CA PHE A 13 -0.50 -3.57 14.48
C PHE A 13 -0.88 -3.49 13.01
N LEU A 14 -1.18 -4.62 12.38
CA LEU A 14 -1.66 -4.65 11.00
C LEU A 14 -2.98 -3.88 10.85
N HIS A 15 -3.96 -4.11 11.73
CA HIS A 15 -5.24 -3.40 11.69
C HIS A 15 -5.08 -1.89 11.92
N ILE A 16 -4.23 -1.49 12.86
CA ILE A 16 -3.91 -0.08 13.10
C ILE A 16 -3.26 0.54 11.85
N ALA A 17 -2.31 -0.15 11.23
CA ALA A 17 -1.65 0.33 10.03
C ALA A 17 -2.64 0.51 8.86
N VAL A 18 -3.56 -0.45 8.65
CA VAL A 18 -4.60 -0.38 7.62
C VAL A 18 -5.55 0.78 7.89
N MET A 19 -5.96 0.98 9.15
CA MET A 19 -6.83 2.09 9.54
C MET A 19 -6.15 3.46 9.28
N LEU A 20 -4.88 3.61 9.68
CA LEU A 20 -4.10 4.84 9.43
C LEU A 20 -3.89 5.07 7.93
N PHE A 21 -3.71 4.01 7.16
CA PHE A 21 -3.60 4.09 5.71
C PHE A 21 -4.89 4.61 5.08
N GLY A 22 -6.06 4.07 5.45
CA GLY A 22 -7.35 4.54 4.98
C GLY A 22 -7.62 6.00 5.36
N LEU A 23 -7.32 6.37 6.61
CA LEU A 23 -7.45 7.75 7.09
C LEU A 23 -6.59 8.73 6.28
N SER A 24 -5.41 8.31 5.83
CA SER A 24 -4.54 9.17 5.03
C SER A 24 -5.13 9.53 3.67
N GLY A 25 -5.95 8.66 3.06
CA GLY A 25 -6.70 8.96 1.85
C GLY A 25 -7.77 10.03 2.07
N VAL A 26 -8.52 9.92 3.18
CA VAL A 26 -9.53 10.91 3.56
C VAL A 26 -8.89 12.27 3.83
N ILE A 27 -7.79 12.32 4.59
CA ILE A 27 -7.05 13.57 4.84
C ILE A 27 -6.55 14.15 3.52
N GLY A 28 -6.07 13.32 2.59
CA GLY A 28 -5.58 13.76 1.28
C GLY A 28 -6.61 14.51 0.43
N GLN A 29 -7.92 14.27 0.65
CA GLN A 29 -8.99 15.00 -0.04
C GLN A 29 -9.12 16.46 0.44
N PHE A 30 -8.83 16.72 1.71
CA PHE A 30 -8.96 18.06 2.31
C PHE A 30 -7.69 18.91 2.17
N VAL A 31 -6.63 18.35 1.59
CA VAL A 31 -5.36 19.05 1.43
C VAL A 31 -5.36 19.80 0.11
N GLU A 32 -5.35 21.15 0.17
CA GLU A 32 -5.36 22.05 -0.98
C GLU A 32 -3.99 22.26 -1.63
N ILE A 33 -3.11 21.26 -1.57
CA ILE A 33 -1.81 21.27 -2.26
C ILE A 33 -1.78 20.17 -3.33
N SER A 34 -0.88 20.32 -4.30
CA SER A 34 -0.79 19.36 -5.41
C SER A 34 -0.51 17.94 -4.92
N SER A 35 -1.05 16.94 -5.64
CA SER A 35 -0.84 15.51 -5.37
C SER A 35 0.65 15.14 -5.26
N VAL A 36 1.50 15.81 -6.06
CA VAL A 36 2.97 15.65 -5.99
C VAL A 36 3.51 16.09 -4.65
N MET A 37 3.05 17.23 -4.13
CA MET A 37 3.49 17.72 -2.80
C MET A 37 3.02 16.82 -1.66
N VAL A 38 1.80 16.28 -1.76
CA VAL A 38 1.30 15.29 -0.79
C VAL A 38 2.20 14.04 -0.81
N ALA A 39 2.50 13.50 -2.00
CA ALA A 39 3.37 12.35 -2.14
C ALA A 39 4.79 12.62 -1.61
N LEU A 40 5.38 13.74 -1.95
CA LEU A 40 6.70 14.16 -1.48
C LEU A 40 6.75 14.31 0.05
N GLY A 41 5.77 15.00 0.64
CA GLY A 41 5.68 15.17 2.10
C GLY A 41 5.66 13.83 2.83
N ARG A 42 4.90 12.86 2.33
CA ARG A 42 4.85 11.49 2.87
C ARG A 42 6.20 10.78 2.76
N VAL A 43 6.83 10.84 1.58
CA VAL A 43 8.13 10.18 1.35
C VAL A 43 9.20 10.77 2.25
N ILE A 44 9.30 12.10 2.33
CA ILE A 44 10.29 12.79 3.16
C ILE A 44 10.08 12.43 4.64
N SER A 45 8.84 12.54 5.15
CA SER A 45 8.54 12.26 6.55
C SER A 45 8.82 10.80 6.90
N SER A 46 8.40 9.86 6.05
CA SER A 46 8.62 8.42 6.25
C SER A 46 10.10 8.05 6.16
N SER A 47 10.83 8.61 5.20
CA SER A 47 12.27 8.36 5.03
C SER A 47 13.06 8.88 6.22
N LEU A 48 12.73 10.09 6.71
CA LEU A 48 13.38 10.65 7.88
C LEU A 48 13.14 9.78 9.12
N LEU A 49 11.88 9.37 9.35
CA LEU A 49 11.54 8.51 10.48
C LEU A 49 12.27 7.16 10.40
N LEU A 50 12.26 6.49 9.25
CA LEU A 50 12.95 5.22 9.05
C LEU A 50 14.46 5.36 9.21
N PHE A 51 15.04 6.45 8.71
CA PHE A 51 16.45 6.75 8.88
C PHE A 51 16.83 6.91 10.37
N LEU A 52 16.03 7.66 11.13
CA LEU A 52 16.24 7.81 12.58
C LEU A 52 16.12 6.48 13.33
N ILE A 53 15.14 5.64 12.97
CA ILE A 53 14.98 4.30 13.54
C ILE A 53 16.20 3.41 13.22
N ALA A 54 16.69 3.44 11.98
CA ALA A 54 17.86 2.65 11.57
C ALA A 54 19.12 3.07 12.35
N ILE A 55 19.32 4.38 12.53
CA ILE A 55 20.43 4.87 13.37
C ILE A 55 20.28 4.41 14.81
N ALA A 56 19.07 4.53 15.39
CA ALA A 56 18.82 4.12 16.79
C ALA A 56 19.05 2.61 16.99
N LYS A 57 18.71 1.79 15.99
CA LYS A 57 18.95 0.34 16.01
C LYS A 57 20.36 -0.06 15.61
N LYS A 58 21.19 0.88 15.16
CA LYS A 58 22.54 0.63 14.59
C LYS A 58 22.48 -0.31 13.38
N ASP A 59 21.39 -0.26 12.62
CA ASP A 59 21.24 -1.05 11.41
C ASP A 59 22.15 -0.53 10.29
N THR A 60 22.70 -1.46 9.50
CA THR A 60 23.53 -1.11 8.35
C THR A 60 22.66 -0.81 7.13
N LEU A 61 22.69 0.43 6.64
CA LEU A 61 21.97 0.86 5.42
C LEU A 61 22.73 0.56 4.13
N LYS A 62 23.91 -0.08 4.23
CA LYS A 62 24.73 -0.41 3.07
C LYS A 62 24.16 -1.63 2.36
N LEU A 63 23.86 -1.48 1.07
CA LEU A 63 23.41 -2.59 0.22
C LEU A 63 24.61 -3.43 -0.26
N SER A 64 24.34 -4.72 -0.49
CA SER A 64 25.36 -5.69 -0.85
C SER A 64 25.83 -5.55 -2.30
N SER A 65 24.99 -5.03 -3.19
CA SER A 65 25.26 -5.00 -4.63
C SER A 65 24.83 -3.67 -5.27
N LYS A 66 25.55 -3.24 -6.30
CA LYS A 66 25.16 -2.10 -7.15
C LYS A 66 23.81 -2.32 -7.83
N LYS A 67 23.47 -3.59 -8.12
CA LYS A 67 22.17 -3.98 -8.68
C LYS A 67 21.02 -3.65 -7.73
N ASP A 68 21.22 -3.85 -6.42
CA ASP A 68 20.21 -3.55 -5.40
C ASP A 68 19.91 -2.05 -5.33
N TYR A 69 20.95 -1.19 -5.46
CA TYR A 69 20.75 0.25 -5.57
C TYR A 69 19.89 0.62 -6.78
N GLY A 70 20.16 0.00 -7.94
CA GLY A 70 19.38 0.22 -9.16
C GLY A 70 17.91 -0.20 -8.99
N LEU A 71 17.66 -1.34 -8.37
CA LEU A 71 16.31 -1.85 -8.11
C LEU A 71 15.57 -0.93 -7.12
N ILE A 72 16.22 -0.45 -6.08
CA ILE A 72 15.59 0.48 -5.12
C ILE A 72 15.23 1.79 -5.80
N ILE A 73 16.11 2.34 -6.63
CA ILE A 73 15.83 3.58 -7.37
C ILE A 73 14.63 3.37 -8.31
N LEU A 74 14.63 2.29 -9.08
CA LEU A 74 13.52 1.95 -9.97
C LEU A 74 12.20 1.80 -9.20
N THR A 75 12.22 1.05 -8.11
CA THR A 75 11.05 0.88 -7.24
C THR A 75 10.59 2.23 -6.67
N GLY A 76 11.51 3.09 -6.26
CA GLY A 76 11.21 4.43 -5.78
C GLY A 76 10.51 5.30 -6.83
N ILE A 77 10.96 5.25 -8.09
CA ILE A 77 10.32 5.96 -9.20
C ILE A 77 8.91 5.43 -9.45
N VAL A 78 8.74 4.10 -9.52
CA VAL A 78 7.41 3.47 -9.71
C VAL A 78 6.46 3.87 -8.58
N MET A 79 6.93 3.84 -7.34
CA MET A 79 6.13 4.23 -6.18
C MET A 79 5.79 5.73 -6.17
N ALA A 80 6.70 6.60 -6.62
CA ALA A 80 6.43 8.03 -6.74
C ALA A 80 5.31 8.30 -7.74
N VAL A 81 5.35 7.67 -8.92
CA VAL A 81 4.28 7.76 -9.92
C VAL A 81 2.96 7.21 -9.35
N HIS A 82 3.01 6.03 -8.73
CA HIS A 82 1.83 5.39 -8.14
C HIS A 82 1.15 6.28 -7.08
N TRP A 83 1.88 6.81 -6.12
CA TRP A 83 1.30 7.65 -5.08
C TRP A 83 0.81 9.00 -5.60
N THR A 84 1.54 9.60 -6.53
CA THR A 84 1.11 10.85 -7.17
C THR A 84 -0.21 10.66 -7.92
N THR A 85 -0.33 9.61 -8.72
CA THR A 85 -1.56 9.30 -9.46
C THR A 85 -2.72 8.93 -8.54
N PHE A 86 -2.45 8.20 -7.45
CA PHE A 86 -3.45 7.88 -6.44
C PHE A 86 -4.03 9.15 -5.79
N PHE A 87 -3.18 10.04 -5.27
CA PHE A 87 -3.67 11.31 -4.69
C PHE A 87 -4.31 12.22 -5.72
N GLN A 88 -3.80 12.25 -6.95
CA GLN A 88 -4.43 12.98 -8.04
C GLN A 88 -5.85 12.45 -8.30
N SER A 89 -6.05 11.15 -8.34
CA SER A 89 -7.39 10.58 -8.55
C SER A 89 -8.37 10.98 -7.44
N ILE A 90 -7.92 11.02 -6.18
CA ILE A 90 -8.74 11.48 -5.05
C ILE A 90 -9.10 12.97 -5.20
N GLN A 91 -8.14 13.81 -5.61
CA GLN A 91 -8.36 15.26 -5.73
C GLN A 91 -9.26 15.65 -6.89
N VAL A 92 -9.18 14.94 -8.03
CA VAL A 92 -9.99 15.26 -9.22
C VAL A 92 -11.34 14.55 -9.25
N SER A 93 -11.55 13.53 -8.41
CA SER A 93 -12.80 12.77 -8.36
C SER A 93 -13.35 12.67 -6.93
N SER A 94 -13.07 11.57 -6.26
CA SER A 94 -13.46 11.36 -4.86
C SER A 94 -12.58 10.32 -4.19
N VAL A 95 -12.59 10.31 -2.84
CA VAL A 95 -11.92 9.25 -2.05
C VAL A 95 -12.46 7.87 -2.43
N ALA A 96 -13.77 7.76 -2.71
CA ALA A 96 -14.38 6.50 -3.12
C ALA A 96 -13.76 5.96 -4.39
N ILE A 97 -13.67 6.76 -5.45
CA ILE A 97 -13.08 6.34 -6.73
C ILE A 97 -11.60 5.99 -6.58
N GLY A 98 -10.83 6.81 -5.86
CA GLY A 98 -9.41 6.53 -5.60
C GLY A 98 -9.21 5.21 -4.84
N THR A 99 -9.99 4.96 -3.77
CA THR A 99 -9.88 3.73 -2.97
C THR A 99 -10.37 2.50 -3.72
N ILE A 100 -11.42 2.61 -4.52
CA ILE A 100 -11.91 1.52 -5.38
C ILE A 100 -10.84 1.11 -6.38
N THR A 101 -10.28 2.08 -7.10
CA THR A 101 -9.20 1.82 -8.06
C THR A 101 -8.01 1.17 -7.36
N PHE A 102 -7.63 1.67 -6.19
CA PHE A 102 -6.56 1.06 -5.39
C PHE A 102 -6.90 -0.38 -4.94
N SER A 103 -8.16 -0.65 -4.60
CA SER A 103 -8.61 -1.98 -4.16
C SER A 103 -8.59 -3.04 -5.26
N THR A 104 -8.34 -2.67 -6.53
CA THR A 104 -8.09 -3.64 -7.61
C THR A 104 -6.70 -4.27 -7.53
N PHE A 105 -5.77 -3.68 -6.76
CA PHE A 105 -4.39 -4.15 -6.62
C PHE A 105 -4.27 -5.63 -6.23
N PRO A 106 -5.02 -6.18 -5.24
CA PRO A 106 -4.92 -7.60 -4.91
C PRO A 106 -5.34 -8.53 -6.06
N LEU A 107 -6.24 -8.08 -6.94
CA LEU A 107 -6.63 -8.84 -8.12
C LEU A 107 -5.42 -9.02 -9.06
N PHE A 108 -4.74 -7.92 -9.40
CA PHE A 108 -3.54 -7.98 -10.23
C PHE A 108 -2.44 -8.80 -9.57
N LEU A 109 -2.22 -8.62 -8.26
CA LEU A 109 -1.21 -9.36 -7.51
C LEU A 109 -1.47 -10.88 -7.55
N THR A 110 -2.74 -11.30 -7.42
CA THR A 110 -3.14 -12.71 -7.49
C THR A 110 -2.67 -13.40 -8.78
N PHE A 111 -2.58 -12.67 -9.90
CA PHE A 111 -2.12 -13.21 -11.17
C PHE A 111 -0.62 -12.99 -11.41
N PHE A 112 -0.10 -11.81 -11.06
CA PHE A 112 1.31 -11.49 -11.32
C PHE A 112 2.28 -12.19 -10.37
N GLU A 113 1.92 -12.36 -9.10
CA GLU A 113 2.78 -13.03 -8.13
C GLU A 113 3.15 -14.46 -8.53
N PRO A 114 2.18 -15.35 -8.86
CA PRO A 114 2.50 -16.70 -9.35
C PRO A 114 3.31 -16.69 -10.64
N LEU A 115 3.06 -15.72 -11.53
CA LEU A 115 3.79 -15.60 -12.80
C LEU A 115 5.27 -15.23 -12.59
N ILE A 116 5.53 -14.29 -11.67
CA ILE A 116 6.89 -13.80 -11.36
C ILE A 116 7.69 -14.84 -10.56
N PHE A 117 7.05 -15.47 -9.58
CA PHE A 117 7.70 -16.43 -8.69
C PHE A 117 7.60 -17.89 -9.16
N HIS A 118 6.98 -18.13 -10.33
CA HIS A 118 6.77 -19.47 -10.91
C HIS A 118 5.97 -20.39 -9.97
N GLU A 119 5.06 -19.82 -9.18
CA GLU A 119 4.20 -20.53 -8.26
C GLU A 119 2.89 -20.98 -8.92
N LYS A 120 2.20 -21.93 -8.30
CA LYS A 120 0.89 -22.37 -8.80
C LYS A 120 -0.21 -21.39 -8.36
N LEU A 121 -1.01 -20.96 -9.31
CA LEU A 121 -2.21 -20.16 -9.03
C LEU A 121 -3.19 -20.97 -8.15
N ARG A 122 -3.43 -20.50 -6.94
CA ARG A 122 -4.35 -21.17 -6.01
C ARG A 122 -5.78 -20.70 -6.26
N ARG A 123 -6.72 -21.63 -6.45
CA ARG A 123 -8.14 -21.30 -6.64
C ARG A 123 -8.72 -20.45 -5.51
N GLN A 124 -8.23 -20.64 -4.29
CA GLN A 124 -8.62 -19.85 -3.13
C GLN A 124 -8.26 -18.37 -3.29
N ASN A 125 -7.08 -18.06 -3.82
CA ASN A 125 -6.64 -16.67 -4.04
C ASN A 125 -7.51 -15.98 -5.09
N ILE A 126 -7.88 -16.71 -6.16
CA ILE A 126 -8.81 -16.19 -7.18
C ILE A 126 -10.18 -15.89 -6.56
N PHE A 127 -10.73 -16.85 -5.79
CA PHE A 127 -12.01 -16.65 -5.13
C PHE A 127 -12.00 -15.44 -4.19
N THR A 128 -10.95 -15.30 -3.38
CA THR A 128 -10.78 -14.15 -2.48
C THR A 128 -10.69 -12.83 -3.24
N ALA A 129 -9.90 -12.77 -4.33
CA ALA A 129 -9.76 -11.57 -5.15
C ALA A 129 -11.08 -11.17 -5.81
N VAL A 130 -11.84 -12.13 -6.36
CA VAL A 130 -13.15 -11.89 -6.96
C VAL A 130 -14.17 -11.42 -5.92
N THR A 131 -14.20 -12.07 -4.74
CA THR A 131 -15.10 -11.68 -3.64
C THR A 131 -14.80 -10.25 -3.17
N LEU A 132 -13.52 -9.90 -3.06
CA LEU A 132 -13.08 -8.56 -2.69
C LEU A 132 -13.53 -7.53 -3.74
N MET A 133 -13.37 -7.84 -5.02
CA MET A 133 -13.84 -6.97 -6.11
C MET A 133 -15.35 -6.75 -6.09
N ILE A 134 -16.13 -7.80 -5.86
CA ILE A 134 -17.60 -7.69 -5.71
C ILE A 134 -17.93 -6.79 -4.52
N GLY A 135 -17.28 -6.99 -3.37
CA GLY A 135 -17.45 -6.14 -2.20
C GLY A 135 -17.15 -4.68 -2.47
N VAL A 136 -16.06 -4.40 -3.19
CA VAL A 136 -15.69 -3.04 -3.61
C VAL A 136 -16.76 -2.43 -4.52
N ILE A 137 -17.25 -3.16 -5.52
CA ILE A 137 -18.29 -2.67 -6.46
C ILE A 137 -19.59 -2.33 -5.70
N ILE A 138 -19.99 -3.14 -4.73
CA ILE A 138 -21.20 -2.89 -3.92
C ILE A 138 -21.06 -1.62 -3.07
N THR A 139 -19.84 -1.22 -2.70
CA THR A 139 -19.59 -0.01 -1.91
C THR A 139 -19.53 1.27 -2.72
N ILE A 140 -19.61 1.20 -4.06
CA ILE A 140 -19.70 2.38 -4.92
C ILE A 140 -21.11 2.97 -4.73
N PRO A 141 -21.23 4.20 -4.18
CA PRO A 141 -22.51 4.89 -4.23
C PRO A 141 -22.87 5.12 -5.69
N GLU A 142 -24.13 4.96 -6.02
CA GLU A 142 -24.66 5.11 -7.39
C GLU A 142 -24.07 6.32 -8.12
N PHE A 143 -23.65 6.09 -9.37
CA PHE A 143 -23.20 7.14 -10.28
C PHE A 143 -24.32 8.11 -10.60
#